data_44b719536d7d8d97e6511551fc424c94
#
_entry.id   44b719536d7d8d97e6511551fc424c94
#
_cell.length_a   1.000
_cell.length_b   1.000
_cell.length_c   1.000
_cell.angle_alpha   90.00
_cell.angle_beta   90.00
_cell.angle_gamma   90.00
#
_symmetry.space_group_name_H-M   'P 1'
#
loop_
_entity.id
_entity.type
_entity.pdbx_description
1 polymer ?
#
loop_
_entity_poly.entity_id
_entity_poly.type
_entity_poly.pdbx_seq_one_letter_code
_entity_poly.pdbx_strand_id
1 'polypeptide(L)'
;MELVNVFDYEKLAQTRMAPPLWDFFQGGSDDEVTLRECRAAFQRIKLRPRVLVDVSDVDMHCAVLGVPVSMPLLIAPMASHCVAHPDGECATAQAAGRAGTLMIASTVATRTIEERKSVV
;
A
#
# COMPACT_ATOMS: atom_id res chain seq x y z
N MET A 1 -20.68 7.70 1.76
CA MET A 1 -20.29 6.42 1.13
C MET A 1 -19.37 5.72 2.13
N GLU A 2 -19.70 4.53 2.54
CA GLU A 2 -18.85 3.70 3.40
C GLU A 2 -17.70 3.15 2.54
N LEU A 3 -16.47 3.31 3.02
CA LEU A 3 -15.26 2.85 2.32
C LEU A 3 -14.94 1.43 2.78
N VAL A 4 -15.18 0.45 1.92
CA VAL A 4 -15.08 -0.98 2.25
C VAL A 4 -13.76 -1.60 1.74
N ASN A 5 -13.19 -1.05 0.69
CA ASN A 5 -11.98 -1.57 0.04
C ASN A 5 -11.11 -0.46 -0.55
N VAL A 6 -9.89 -0.82 -0.98
CA VAL A 6 -8.91 0.14 -1.51
C VAL A 6 -9.42 0.90 -2.76
N PHE A 7 -10.24 0.26 -3.59
CA PHE A 7 -10.80 0.91 -4.78
C PHE A 7 -11.84 2.00 -4.47
N ASP A 8 -12.46 1.94 -3.30
CA ASP A 8 -13.36 3.02 -2.86
C ASP A 8 -12.56 4.27 -2.46
N TYR A 9 -11.36 4.07 -1.87
CA TYR A 9 -10.42 5.17 -1.62
C TYR A 9 -9.89 5.77 -2.92
N GLU A 10 -9.62 4.96 -3.95
CA GLU A 10 -9.22 5.43 -5.28
C GLU A 10 -10.26 6.39 -5.86
N LYS A 11 -11.54 6.00 -5.86
CA LYS A 11 -12.64 6.86 -6.32
C LYS A 11 -12.75 8.17 -5.52
N LEU A 12 -12.55 8.09 -4.20
CA LEU A 12 -12.55 9.26 -3.35
C LEU A 12 -11.38 10.18 -3.66
N ALA A 13 -10.19 9.63 -3.87
CA ALA A 13 -8.99 10.38 -4.22
C ALA A 13 -9.19 11.14 -5.54
N GLN A 14 -9.77 10.52 -6.56
CA GLN A 14 -10.09 11.15 -7.84
C GLN A 14 -10.92 12.43 -7.67
N THR A 15 -11.85 12.45 -6.72
CA THR A 15 -12.70 13.63 -6.48
C THR A 15 -11.99 14.76 -5.71
N ARG A 16 -10.85 14.48 -5.08
CA ARG A 16 -10.12 15.41 -4.19
C ARG A 16 -8.82 15.91 -4.77
N MET A 17 -8.22 15.16 -5.68
CA MET A 17 -6.95 15.50 -6.29
C MET A 17 -7.15 16.40 -7.51
N ALA A 18 -6.21 17.32 -7.75
CA ALA A 18 -6.18 18.07 -8.98
C ALA A 18 -5.96 17.12 -10.18
N PRO A 19 -6.62 17.35 -11.34
CA PRO A 19 -6.54 16.43 -12.47
C PRO A 19 -5.11 16.04 -12.90
N PRO A 20 -4.14 16.95 -13.02
CA PRO A 20 -2.77 16.56 -13.41
C PRO A 20 -2.08 15.64 -12.40
N LEU A 21 -2.40 15.78 -11.09
CA LEU A 21 -1.86 14.90 -10.04
C LEU A 21 -2.54 13.53 -10.07
N TRP A 22 -3.84 13.52 -10.30
CA TRP A 22 -4.57 12.27 -10.49
C TRP A 22 -3.99 11.47 -11.66
N ASP A 23 -3.81 12.10 -12.82
CA ASP A 23 -3.25 11.47 -14.01
C ASP A 23 -1.84 10.91 -13.76
N PHE A 24 -1.01 11.64 -12.99
CA PHE A 24 0.31 11.18 -12.60
C PHE A 24 0.28 9.89 -11.77
N PHE A 25 -0.64 9.78 -10.81
CA PHE A 25 -0.74 8.59 -9.95
C PHE A 25 -1.47 7.43 -10.61
N GLN A 26 -2.43 7.72 -11.47
CA GLN A 26 -3.27 6.71 -12.12
C GLN A 26 -2.66 6.15 -13.40
N GLY A 27 -1.84 6.93 -14.09
CA GLY A 27 -1.28 6.58 -15.39
C GLY A 27 -0.12 5.58 -15.30
N GLY A 28 0.09 4.88 -16.40
CA GLY A 28 1.23 3.99 -16.64
C GLY A 28 2.06 4.46 -17.82
N SER A 29 3.14 3.72 -18.11
CA SER A 29 4.02 4.01 -19.26
C SER A 29 3.40 3.53 -20.56
N ASP A 30 3.62 4.29 -21.63
CA ASP A 30 3.22 3.98 -23.00
C ASP A 30 1.75 3.53 -23.12
N ASP A 31 1.52 2.33 -23.64
CA ASP A 31 0.18 1.76 -23.84
C ASP A 31 -0.41 1.16 -22.55
N GLU A 32 0.23 1.35 -21.40
CA GLU A 32 -0.23 0.88 -20.08
C GLU A 32 -0.48 -0.65 -19.99
N VAL A 33 0.21 -1.43 -20.81
CA VAL A 33 0.04 -2.90 -20.83
C VAL A 33 0.35 -3.50 -19.46
N THR A 34 1.49 -3.13 -18.87
CA THR A 34 1.90 -3.63 -17.56
C THR A 34 0.95 -3.18 -16.45
N LEU A 35 0.46 -1.95 -16.49
CA LEU A 35 -0.51 -1.42 -15.51
C LEU A 35 -1.78 -2.29 -15.50
N ARG A 36 -2.34 -2.58 -16.67
CA ARG A 36 -3.51 -3.47 -16.78
C ARG A 36 -3.22 -4.90 -16.37
N GLU A 37 -2.05 -5.44 -16.76
CA GLU A 37 -1.65 -6.81 -16.44
C GLU A 37 -1.36 -7.03 -14.95
N CYS A 38 -0.83 -6.05 -14.24
CA CYS A 38 -0.64 -6.13 -12.78
C CYS A 38 -1.92 -6.55 -12.06
N ARG A 39 -3.05 -5.98 -12.43
CA ARG A 39 -4.35 -6.32 -11.83
C ARG A 39 -4.93 -7.62 -12.40
N ALA A 40 -4.87 -7.79 -13.71
CA ALA A 40 -5.41 -8.97 -14.40
C ALA A 40 -4.71 -10.26 -13.95
N ALA A 41 -3.43 -10.21 -13.61
CA ALA A 41 -2.67 -11.36 -13.10
C ALA A 41 -3.28 -11.91 -11.79
N PHE A 42 -3.65 -11.04 -10.85
CA PHE A 42 -4.33 -11.47 -9.61
C PHE A 42 -5.69 -12.13 -9.88
N GLN A 43 -6.43 -11.64 -10.86
CA GLN A 43 -7.73 -12.24 -11.23
C GLN A 43 -7.60 -13.63 -11.84
N ARG A 44 -6.46 -13.97 -12.43
CA ARG A 44 -6.18 -15.31 -12.97
C ARG A 44 -5.83 -16.32 -11.89
N ILE A 45 -5.35 -15.88 -10.73
CA ILE A 45 -5.00 -16.73 -9.59
C ILE A 45 -6.27 -17.06 -8.82
N LYS A 46 -6.59 -18.34 -8.72
CA LYS A 46 -7.76 -18.82 -7.98
C LYS A 46 -7.33 -19.43 -6.66
N LEU A 47 -7.97 -19.00 -5.56
CA LEU A 47 -7.81 -19.63 -4.27
C LEU A 47 -8.65 -20.91 -4.23
N ARG A 48 -8.02 -22.02 -3.84
CA ARG A 48 -8.72 -23.29 -3.62
C ARG A 48 -8.92 -23.50 -2.11
N PRO A 49 -10.10 -23.20 -1.58
CA PRO A 49 -10.36 -23.39 -0.16
C PRO A 49 -10.33 -24.87 0.21
N ARG A 50 -9.91 -25.16 1.42
CA ARG A 50 -10.00 -26.50 2.02
C ARG A 50 -11.15 -26.49 3.02
N VAL A 51 -11.99 -27.51 2.97
CA VAL A 51 -13.05 -27.71 3.96
C VAL A 51 -12.55 -28.56 5.13
N LEU A 52 -13.21 -28.46 6.30
CA LEU A 52 -12.90 -29.21 7.50
C LEU A 52 -11.47 -28.98 8.04
N VAL A 53 -10.87 -27.83 7.77
CA VAL A 53 -9.63 -27.39 8.39
C VAL A 53 -10.00 -26.37 9.46
N ASP A 54 -9.50 -26.59 10.67
CA ASP A 54 -9.66 -25.61 11.75
C ASP A 54 -8.86 -24.35 11.43
N VAL A 55 -9.54 -23.19 11.37
CA VAL A 55 -8.99 -21.88 11.11
C VAL A 55 -9.34 -20.89 12.23
N SER A 56 -9.65 -21.39 13.41
CA SER A 56 -9.99 -20.58 14.59
C SER A 56 -8.80 -19.77 15.09
N ASP A 57 -7.58 -20.27 14.86
CA ASP A 57 -6.34 -19.58 15.22
C ASP A 57 -5.39 -19.58 14.00
N VAL A 58 -5.28 -18.43 13.34
CA VAL A 58 -4.41 -18.24 12.18
C VAL A 58 -3.29 -17.27 12.53
N ASP A 59 -2.07 -17.82 12.66
CA ASP A 59 -0.87 -17.00 12.84
C ASP A 59 -0.28 -16.58 11.49
N MET A 60 -0.23 -15.26 11.23
CA MET A 60 0.37 -14.65 10.04
C MET A 60 1.74 -14.01 10.33
N HIS A 61 2.24 -14.10 11.57
CA HIS A 61 3.52 -13.51 11.93
C HIS A 61 4.65 -14.11 11.11
N CYS A 62 5.57 -13.26 10.68
CA CYS A 62 6.80 -13.67 10.01
C CYS A 62 7.93 -12.69 10.31
N ALA A 63 9.12 -12.96 9.79
CA ALA A 63 10.24 -12.03 9.90
C ALA A 63 10.71 -11.60 8.52
N VAL A 64 10.91 -10.29 8.33
CA VAL A 64 11.46 -9.71 7.12
C VAL A 64 12.78 -9.03 7.46
N LEU A 65 13.88 -9.48 6.86
CA LEU A 65 15.24 -9.00 7.17
C LEU A 65 15.57 -9.03 8.67
N GLY A 66 15.07 -10.04 9.38
CA GLY A 66 15.26 -10.20 10.82
C GLY A 66 14.32 -9.36 11.70
N VAL A 67 13.45 -8.54 11.12
CA VAL A 67 12.45 -7.75 11.84
C VAL A 67 11.13 -8.51 11.89
N PRO A 68 10.55 -8.76 13.08
CA PRO A 68 9.25 -9.42 13.19
C PRO A 68 8.13 -8.50 12.69
N VAL A 69 7.20 -9.06 11.91
CA VAL A 69 6.02 -8.38 11.40
C VAL A 69 4.76 -9.22 11.66
N SER A 70 3.62 -8.56 11.85
CA SER A 70 2.35 -9.20 12.16
C SER A 70 1.75 -9.99 10.99
N MET A 71 2.18 -9.68 9.76
CA MET A 71 1.68 -10.30 8.53
C MET A 71 2.70 -10.16 7.39
N PRO A 72 2.70 -11.07 6.40
CA PRO A 72 3.63 -11.02 5.26
C PRO A 72 3.20 -10.00 4.20
N LEU A 73 2.84 -8.79 4.62
CA LEU A 73 2.43 -7.67 3.76
C LEU A 73 3.22 -6.43 4.16
N LEU A 74 3.91 -5.82 3.22
CA LEU A 74 4.68 -4.61 3.42
C LEU A 74 4.19 -3.50 2.49
N ILE A 75 4.43 -2.24 2.88
CA ILE A 75 4.15 -1.09 2.02
C ILE A 75 5.36 -0.88 1.10
N ALA A 76 5.13 -1.02 -0.21
CA ALA A 76 6.15 -0.82 -1.23
C ALA A 76 6.65 0.63 -1.27
N PRO A 77 7.89 0.87 -1.77
CA PRO A 77 8.41 2.22 -1.92
C PRO A 77 7.60 2.99 -2.96
N MET A 78 7.07 4.13 -2.55
CA MET A 78 6.33 5.05 -3.43
C MET A 78 6.90 6.45 -3.26
N ALA A 79 7.07 7.17 -4.37
CA ALA A 79 7.60 8.52 -4.40
C ALA A 79 6.53 9.56 -4.02
N SER A 80 6.99 10.71 -3.52
CA SER A 80 6.23 11.96 -3.53
C SER A 80 4.89 11.94 -2.81
N HIS A 81 4.79 11.30 -1.65
CA HIS A 81 3.53 11.22 -0.90
C HIS A 81 2.96 12.59 -0.51
N CYS A 82 3.81 13.62 -0.23
CA CYS A 82 3.34 14.96 0.10
C CYS A 82 2.63 15.66 -1.08
N VAL A 83 2.78 15.18 -2.28
CA VAL A 83 2.03 15.68 -3.44
C VAL A 83 0.54 15.24 -3.34
N ALA A 84 0.29 14.08 -2.76
CA ALA A 84 -1.07 13.57 -2.54
C ALA A 84 -1.68 14.05 -1.22
N HIS A 85 -0.88 14.13 -0.14
CA HIS A 85 -1.36 14.51 1.20
C HIS A 85 -0.26 15.20 2.02
N PRO A 86 -0.55 16.27 2.77
CA PRO A 86 0.47 17.04 3.49
C PRO A 86 1.28 16.24 4.51
N ASP A 87 0.70 15.22 5.14
CA ASP A 87 1.43 14.36 6.09
C ASP A 87 2.36 13.35 5.39
N GLY A 88 2.13 13.11 4.11
CA GLY A 88 3.01 12.35 3.24
C GLY A 88 3.43 10.99 3.81
N GLU A 89 4.72 10.70 3.69
CA GLU A 89 5.32 9.44 4.15
C GLU A 89 5.24 9.24 5.66
N CYS A 90 5.10 10.30 6.45
CA CYS A 90 4.93 10.19 7.91
C CYS A 90 3.61 9.48 8.26
N ALA A 91 2.51 9.84 7.62
CA ALA A 91 1.23 9.17 7.82
C ALA A 91 1.29 7.69 7.41
N THR A 92 1.98 7.38 6.32
CA THR A 92 2.16 6.00 5.85
C THR A 92 3.01 5.19 6.83
N ALA A 93 4.11 5.76 7.34
CA ALA A 93 4.95 5.11 8.34
C ALA A 93 4.19 4.82 9.64
N GLN A 94 3.41 5.79 10.13
CA GLN A 94 2.55 5.57 11.30
C GLN A 94 1.52 4.46 11.07
N ALA A 95 0.91 4.41 9.89
CA ALA A 95 -0.07 3.38 9.57
C ALA A 95 0.58 1.99 9.52
N ALA A 96 1.78 1.87 8.93
CA ALA A 96 2.55 0.64 8.91
C ALA A 96 2.90 0.17 10.33
N GLY A 97 3.41 1.07 11.17
CA GLY A 97 3.74 0.78 12.58
C GLY A 97 2.51 0.29 13.36
N ARG A 98 1.37 0.97 13.23
CA ARG A 98 0.10 0.54 13.88
C ARG A 98 -0.41 -0.81 13.39
N ALA A 99 -0.14 -1.16 12.14
CA ALA A 99 -0.48 -2.46 11.58
C ALA A 99 0.56 -3.56 11.90
N GLY A 100 1.65 -3.22 12.59
CA GLY A 100 2.73 -4.16 12.91
C GLY A 100 3.48 -4.64 11.67
N THR A 101 3.62 -3.80 10.66
CA THR A 101 4.34 -4.12 9.41
C THR A 101 5.36 -3.05 9.06
N LEU A 102 6.07 -3.24 7.95
CA LEU A 102 7.13 -2.34 7.51
C LEU A 102 6.71 -1.51 6.30
N MET A 103 7.20 -0.27 6.25
CA MET A 103 7.19 0.58 5.08
C MET A 103 8.60 0.63 4.48
N ILE A 104 8.70 0.38 3.18
CA ILE A 104 9.94 0.55 2.43
C ILE A 104 10.00 2.01 1.96
N ALA A 105 11.05 2.73 2.36
CA ALA A 105 11.21 4.13 1.98
C ALA A 105 11.70 4.26 0.54
N SER A 106 11.04 5.13 -0.23
CA SER A 106 11.52 5.50 -1.57
C SER A 106 12.75 6.41 -1.49
N THR A 107 13.64 6.32 -2.47
CA THR A 107 14.76 7.25 -2.66
C THR A 107 14.28 8.65 -3.07
N VAL A 108 13.05 8.78 -3.56
CA VAL A 108 12.41 10.04 -3.97
C VAL A 108 11.25 10.40 -3.03
N ALA A 109 11.39 10.03 -1.76
CA ALA A 109 10.44 10.43 -0.72
C ALA A 109 10.50 11.94 -0.46
N THR A 110 9.36 12.54 -0.14
CA THR A 110 9.25 13.97 0.17
C THR A 110 9.57 14.32 1.62
N ARG A 111 9.55 13.32 2.53
CA ARG A 111 9.94 13.45 3.92
C ARG A 111 11.26 12.76 4.20
N THR A 112 12.08 13.33 5.07
CA THR A 112 13.36 12.73 5.48
C THR A 112 13.18 11.44 6.29
N ILE A 113 14.24 10.65 6.43
CA ILE A 113 14.22 9.45 7.27
C ILE A 113 13.98 9.82 8.74
N GLU A 114 14.57 10.93 9.19
CA GLU A 114 14.45 11.44 10.56
C GLU A 114 13.01 11.82 10.89
N GLU A 115 12.32 12.55 10.01
CA GLU A 115 10.92 12.90 10.19
C GLU A 115 10.02 11.65 10.29
N ARG A 116 10.28 10.64 9.47
CA ARG A 116 9.52 9.38 9.49
C ARG A 116 9.76 8.55 10.76
N LYS A 117 11.01 8.52 11.25
CA LYS A 117 11.37 7.82 12.50
C LYS A 117 10.75 8.47 13.73
N SER A 118 10.53 9.78 13.73
CA SER A 118 9.97 10.49 14.88
C SER A 118 8.49 10.19 15.12
N VAL A 119 7.81 9.51 14.23
CA VAL A 119 6.35 9.25 14.28
C VAL A 119 5.99 7.76 14.43
N VAL A 120 6.99 6.86 14.49
CA VAL A 120 6.81 5.40 14.65
C VAL A 120 7.19 4.96 16.05
#